data_6d2de8e64ea28e700481fba9b61ec4cd
#
_entry.id   6d2de8e64ea28e700481fba9b61ec4cd
#
_cell.length_a   1.000
_cell.length_b   1.000
_cell.length_c   1.000
_cell.angle_alpha   90.00
_cell.angle_beta   90.00
_cell.angle_gamma   90.00
#
_symmetry.space_group_name_H-M   'P 1'
#
loop_
_entity.id
_entity.type
_entity.pdbx_description
1 polymer ?
#
loop_
_entity_poly.entity_id
_entity_poly.type
_entity_poly.pdbx_seq_one_letter_code
_entity_poly.pdbx_strand_id
1 'polypeptide(L)'
;MSITNGSKQKKDQALPLRKNEKEDAPHEVIKKHLIKGQKLDLTKDNPNIDQIHIGLGWDLAGQPIDLDTQVFLLNEEDKLLSPSHLIYYHQQQSLDGAVRHLGDHQFGGGYRDNEMIIMQLSRVSPDIHKIVVTATIHDAHERKHHFGQVTNAYVHLTDQISQQEICTFQLTEDYSYCTSIICAELIRDEDEWEIIATGQGTTLDLNDLCRIYGFTS
;
A
#
# COMPACT_ATOMS: atom_id res chain seq x y z
N MET A 1 -36.90 -24.20 78.65
CA MET A 1 -35.44 -24.26 78.20
C MET A 1 -35.40 -23.93 76.75
N SER A 2 -35.11 -22.68 76.42
CA SER A 2 -35.08 -22.19 75.03
C SER A 2 -33.65 -21.84 74.75
N ILE A 3 -33.10 -22.41 73.68
CA ILE A 3 -31.78 -22.14 73.20
C ILE A 3 -31.88 -21.24 71.94
N THR A 4 -31.49 -20.03 72.07
CA THR A 4 -31.42 -19.08 70.96
C THR A 4 -30.06 -19.16 70.25
N ASN A 5 -30.05 -19.58 68.97
CA ASN A 5 -28.91 -19.57 68.10
C ASN A 5 -28.78 -18.19 67.41
N GLY A 6 -27.73 -17.49 67.74
CA GLY A 6 -27.36 -16.24 67.04
C GLY A 6 -26.46 -16.51 65.87
N SER A 7 -26.93 -16.36 64.64
CA SER A 7 -26.14 -16.40 63.45
C SER A 7 -25.52 -15.03 63.13
N LYS A 8 -24.18 -14.92 63.15
CA LYS A 8 -23.41 -13.78 62.71
C LYS A 8 -23.38 -13.71 61.18
N GLN A 9 -24.01 -12.70 60.63
CA GLN A 9 -23.85 -12.34 59.21
C GLN A 9 -22.44 -11.77 58.98
N LYS A 10 -21.69 -12.42 58.11
CA LYS A 10 -20.47 -11.85 57.52
C LYS A 10 -20.87 -10.80 56.48
N LYS A 11 -20.43 -9.58 56.66
CA LYS A 11 -20.48 -8.51 55.63
C LYS A 11 -19.46 -8.86 54.55
N ASP A 12 -19.94 -9.16 53.36
CA ASP A 12 -19.12 -9.20 52.15
C ASP A 12 -18.64 -7.79 51.83
N GLN A 13 -17.32 -7.60 51.91
CA GLN A 13 -16.66 -6.41 51.40
C GLN A 13 -16.49 -6.57 49.89
N ALA A 14 -17.28 -5.79 49.12
CA ALA A 14 -17.09 -5.65 47.69
C ALA A 14 -15.77 -4.97 47.41
N LEU A 15 -14.90 -5.63 46.63
CA LEU A 15 -13.70 -5.05 46.09
C LEU A 15 -14.03 -3.90 45.12
N PRO A 16 -13.32 -2.78 45.15
CA PRO A 16 -13.57 -1.69 44.22
C PRO A 16 -13.17 -2.12 42.79
N LEU A 17 -14.10 -2.00 41.85
CA LEU A 17 -13.88 -2.11 40.44
C LEU A 17 -12.77 -1.12 40.02
N ARG A 18 -11.66 -1.61 39.47
CA ARG A 18 -10.66 -0.79 38.82
C ARG A 18 -11.30 -0.18 37.58
N LYS A 19 -11.66 1.11 37.66
CA LYS A 19 -11.84 1.97 36.51
C LYS A 19 -10.45 2.35 36.04
N ASN A 20 -10.10 2.00 34.84
CA ASN A 20 -9.31 2.77 33.86
C ASN A 20 -8.70 1.79 32.85
N GLU A 21 -9.51 1.30 31.95
CA GLU A 21 -9.07 1.12 30.59
C GLU A 21 -9.53 2.37 29.86
N LYS A 22 -8.61 3.26 29.55
CA LYS A 22 -8.81 4.24 28.49
C LYS A 22 -8.94 3.38 27.24
N GLU A 23 -10.17 3.19 26.74
CA GLU A 23 -10.41 2.86 25.36
C GLU A 23 -9.71 3.97 24.55
N ASP A 24 -8.62 3.61 23.88
CA ASP A 24 -8.03 4.46 22.84
C ASP A 24 -9.16 4.66 21.82
N ALA A 25 -9.64 5.89 21.75
CA ALA A 25 -10.58 6.28 20.72
C ALA A 25 -9.92 5.95 19.37
N PRO A 26 -10.63 5.38 18.39
CA PRO A 26 -10.08 5.12 17.09
C PRO A 26 -9.51 6.43 16.54
N HIS A 27 -8.19 6.46 16.28
CA HIS A 27 -7.57 7.58 15.62
C HIS A 27 -8.24 7.75 14.26
N GLU A 28 -8.95 8.85 14.08
CA GLU A 28 -9.58 9.19 12.83
C GLU A 28 -8.47 9.50 11.80
N VAL A 29 -8.22 8.55 10.90
CA VAL A 29 -7.27 8.75 9.80
C VAL A 29 -7.86 9.82 8.88
N ILE A 30 -7.18 10.97 8.78
CA ILE A 30 -7.63 12.07 7.92
C ILE A 30 -7.27 11.69 6.48
N LYS A 31 -8.30 11.42 5.66
CA LYS A 31 -8.16 11.19 4.23
C LYS A 31 -7.48 12.38 3.56
N LYS A 32 -6.36 12.15 2.87
CA LYS A 32 -5.62 13.19 2.14
C LYS A 32 -5.71 12.95 0.63
N HIS A 33 -6.03 14.00 -0.12
CA HIS A 33 -5.88 14.02 -1.57
C HIS A 33 -4.51 14.58 -1.91
N LEU A 34 -3.66 13.74 -2.47
CA LEU A 34 -2.33 14.14 -2.89
C LEU A 34 -2.34 14.55 -4.36
N ILE A 35 -1.48 15.49 -4.70
CA ILE A 35 -1.12 15.81 -6.08
C ILE A 35 0.31 15.38 -6.35
N LYS A 36 0.67 15.25 -7.62
CA LYS A 36 2.01 14.83 -8.06
C LYS A 36 3.13 15.54 -7.31
N GLY A 37 4.08 14.77 -6.82
CA GLY A 37 5.25 15.20 -6.04
C GLY A 37 4.95 15.47 -4.55
N GLN A 38 3.70 15.41 -4.11
CA GLN A 38 3.40 15.53 -2.69
C GLN A 38 3.76 14.26 -1.93
N LYS A 39 4.15 14.48 -0.68
CA LYS A 39 4.57 13.46 0.27
C LYS A 39 3.61 13.39 1.45
N LEU A 40 3.51 12.22 2.05
CA LEU A 40 2.74 11.96 3.25
C LEU A 40 3.51 11.01 4.15
N ASP A 41 3.79 11.44 5.38
CA ASP A 41 4.28 10.53 6.42
C ASP A 41 3.20 9.49 6.74
N LEU A 42 3.53 8.21 6.58
CA LEU A 42 2.59 7.12 6.83
C LEU A 42 2.60 6.69 8.29
N THR A 43 3.78 6.44 8.83
CA THR A 43 3.94 5.84 10.16
C THR A 43 4.17 6.86 11.25
N LYS A 44 4.85 7.98 10.98
CA LYS A 44 5.11 9.05 11.94
C LYS A 44 3.83 9.72 12.45
N ASP A 45 2.95 10.09 11.53
CA ASP A 45 1.66 10.70 11.87
C ASP A 45 0.64 9.64 12.37
N ASN A 46 0.85 8.36 12.06
CA ASN A 46 -0.06 7.26 12.36
C ASN A 46 0.73 6.01 12.81
N PRO A 47 1.28 6.00 14.03
CA PRO A 47 2.19 4.95 14.50
C PRO A 47 1.56 3.55 14.59
N ASN A 48 0.26 3.43 14.44
CA ASN A 48 -0.45 2.15 14.42
C ASN A 48 -0.62 1.57 13.01
N ILE A 49 -0.24 2.32 11.96
CA ILE A 49 -0.30 1.83 10.58
C ILE A 49 0.88 0.90 10.33
N ASP A 50 0.56 -0.36 10.07
CA ASP A 50 1.55 -1.38 9.68
C ASP A 50 1.13 -2.11 8.41
N GLN A 51 -0.15 -2.46 8.29
CA GLN A 51 -0.66 -3.16 7.12
C GLN A 51 -1.39 -2.18 6.20
N ILE A 52 -0.80 -1.94 5.05
CA ILE A 52 -1.37 -1.05 4.04
C ILE A 52 -1.80 -1.82 2.80
N HIS A 53 -2.82 -1.30 2.17
CA HIS A 53 -3.33 -1.74 0.89
C HIS A 53 -3.18 -0.60 -0.11
N ILE A 54 -2.53 -0.85 -1.22
CA ILE A 54 -2.40 0.06 -2.36
C ILE A 54 -3.27 -0.48 -3.48
N GLY A 55 -4.30 0.27 -3.84
CA GLY A 55 -5.17 0.00 -4.97
C GLY A 55 -4.82 0.90 -6.15
N LEU A 56 -4.76 0.31 -7.33
CA LEU A 56 -4.64 1.01 -8.59
C LEU A 56 -5.89 0.75 -9.42
N GLY A 57 -6.54 1.81 -9.87
CA GLY A 57 -7.72 1.71 -10.69
C GLY A 57 -7.62 2.59 -11.93
N TRP A 58 -8.26 2.17 -13.02
CA TRP A 58 -8.33 2.88 -14.27
C TRP A 58 -9.53 2.45 -15.11
N ASP A 59 -9.90 3.28 -16.08
CA ASP A 59 -10.82 2.95 -17.15
C ASP A 59 -10.08 2.94 -18.49
N LEU A 60 -10.60 2.19 -19.44
CA LEU A 60 -10.05 2.12 -20.80
C LEU A 60 -10.96 2.87 -21.78
N ALA A 61 -10.37 3.75 -22.58
CA ALA A 61 -11.07 4.50 -23.60
C ALA A 61 -11.04 3.76 -24.96
N GLY A 62 -11.67 2.56 -25.06
CA GLY A 62 -11.78 1.84 -26.33
C GLY A 62 -11.28 0.39 -26.30
N GLN A 63 -10.17 0.10 -27.00
CA GLN A 63 -9.66 -1.29 -27.09
C GLN A 63 -9.13 -1.79 -25.74
N PRO A 64 -9.24 -3.09 -25.45
CA PRO A 64 -8.63 -3.67 -24.26
C PRO A 64 -7.12 -3.45 -24.27
N ILE A 65 -6.60 -2.89 -23.18
CA ILE A 65 -5.17 -2.70 -22.94
C ILE A 65 -4.82 -3.55 -21.72
N ASP A 66 -3.75 -4.32 -21.85
CA ASP A 66 -3.24 -5.17 -20.80
C ASP A 66 -2.24 -4.35 -19.95
N LEU A 67 -2.65 -4.04 -18.72
CA LEU A 67 -1.87 -3.25 -17.79
C LEU A 67 -1.41 -4.16 -16.65
N ASP A 68 -0.11 -4.18 -16.43
CA ASP A 68 0.51 -4.91 -15.35
C ASP A 68 1.05 -3.96 -14.28
N THR A 69 0.89 -4.32 -13.03
CA THR A 69 1.50 -3.61 -11.89
C THR A 69 2.72 -4.36 -11.38
N GLN A 70 3.77 -3.62 -11.03
CA GLN A 70 4.99 -4.16 -10.45
C GLN A 70 5.40 -3.38 -9.20
N VAL A 71 6.08 -4.09 -8.29
CA VAL A 71 6.69 -3.50 -7.09
C VAL A 71 8.17 -3.84 -7.07
N PHE A 72 9.01 -2.82 -7.05
CA PHE A 72 10.46 -2.95 -6.91
C PHE A 72 10.85 -2.63 -5.48
N LEU A 73 11.50 -3.56 -4.81
CA LEU A 73 12.03 -3.40 -3.45
C LEU A 73 13.52 -3.08 -3.58
N LEU A 74 13.88 -1.83 -3.30
CA LEU A 74 15.20 -1.27 -3.61
C LEU A 74 15.99 -0.98 -2.33
N ASN A 75 17.31 -1.15 -2.42
CA ASN A 75 18.26 -0.74 -1.38
C ASN A 75 18.55 0.78 -1.43
N GLU A 76 19.49 1.26 -0.61
CA GLU A 76 19.90 2.68 -0.57
C GLU A 76 20.45 3.21 -1.89
N GLU A 77 21.04 2.36 -2.74
CA GLU A 77 21.57 2.73 -4.04
C GLU A 77 20.54 2.65 -5.18
N ASP A 78 19.24 2.55 -4.82
CA ASP A 78 18.15 2.36 -5.79
C ASP A 78 18.32 1.09 -6.65
N LYS A 79 18.78 -0.02 -6.05
CA LYS A 79 18.99 -1.29 -6.74
C LYS A 79 18.24 -2.44 -6.08
N LEU A 80 17.78 -3.38 -6.91
CA LEU A 80 17.30 -4.68 -6.46
C LEU A 80 18.46 -5.49 -5.88
N LEU A 81 18.30 -6.03 -4.68
CA LEU A 81 19.30 -6.91 -4.06
C LEU A 81 19.35 -8.29 -4.73
N SER A 82 18.24 -8.71 -5.30
CA SER A 82 18.11 -9.96 -6.06
C SER A 82 16.84 -9.93 -6.92
N PRO A 83 16.67 -10.85 -7.89
CA PRO A 83 15.44 -10.97 -8.67
C PRO A 83 14.17 -11.12 -7.84
N SER A 84 14.28 -11.72 -6.65
CA SER A 84 13.14 -11.93 -5.76
C SER A 84 12.60 -10.66 -5.10
N HIS A 85 13.24 -9.51 -5.32
CA HIS A 85 12.79 -8.19 -4.87
C HIS A 85 11.94 -7.46 -5.93
N LEU A 86 11.68 -8.08 -7.08
CA LEU A 86 10.67 -7.66 -8.05
C LEU A 86 9.40 -8.48 -7.84
N ILE A 87 8.30 -7.83 -7.45
CA ILE A 87 7.00 -8.44 -7.22
C ILE A 87 6.08 -8.06 -8.38
N TYR A 88 5.50 -9.05 -9.04
CA TYR A 88 4.65 -8.90 -10.22
C TYR A 88 3.84 -10.19 -10.46
N TYR A 89 3.09 -10.29 -11.54
CA TYR A 89 2.18 -11.41 -11.81
C TYR A 89 2.83 -12.82 -11.75
N HIS A 90 4.12 -12.97 -12.11
CA HIS A 90 4.85 -14.25 -11.97
C HIS A 90 5.41 -14.50 -10.58
N GLN A 91 5.76 -13.45 -9.85
CA GLN A 91 6.30 -13.51 -8.50
C GLN A 91 5.46 -12.64 -7.57
N GLN A 92 4.37 -13.19 -7.11
CA GLN A 92 3.33 -12.44 -6.40
C GLN A 92 3.65 -12.11 -4.94
N GLN A 93 4.81 -12.52 -4.42
CA GLN A 93 5.16 -12.29 -3.03
C GLN A 93 6.66 -12.13 -2.83
N SER A 94 7.07 -11.19 -1.96
CA SER A 94 8.44 -11.07 -1.48
C SER A 94 8.85 -12.25 -0.60
N LEU A 95 10.15 -12.51 -0.48
CA LEU A 95 10.69 -13.65 0.29
C LEU A 95 10.33 -13.59 1.78
N ASP A 96 10.30 -12.38 2.35
CA ASP A 96 9.89 -12.13 3.74
C ASP A 96 8.36 -12.15 3.91
N GLY A 97 7.61 -12.22 2.79
CA GLY A 97 6.16 -12.17 2.79
C GLY A 97 5.58 -10.80 3.18
N ALA A 98 6.42 -9.76 3.21
CA ALA A 98 6.01 -8.41 3.56
C ALA A 98 5.16 -7.73 2.47
N VAL A 99 5.44 -8.04 1.19
CA VAL A 99 4.77 -7.45 0.04
C VAL A 99 4.11 -8.55 -0.78
N ARG A 100 2.84 -8.35 -1.13
CA ARG A 100 2.05 -9.29 -1.93
C ARG A 100 1.26 -8.55 -3.00
N HIS A 101 1.38 -9.00 -4.22
CA HIS A 101 0.56 -8.62 -5.36
C HIS A 101 -0.63 -9.57 -5.47
N LEU A 102 -1.85 -9.05 -5.46
CA LEU A 102 -3.07 -9.88 -5.44
C LEU A 102 -3.72 -9.99 -6.82
N GLY A 103 -3.22 -9.27 -7.83
CA GLY A 103 -3.82 -9.21 -9.16
C GLY A 103 -5.19 -8.53 -9.16
N ASP A 104 -6.01 -8.88 -10.13
CA ASP A 104 -7.36 -8.36 -10.32
C ASP A 104 -8.30 -8.77 -9.17
N HIS A 105 -8.34 -8.01 -8.11
CA HIS A 105 -9.27 -8.24 -7.01
C HIS A 105 -10.16 -7.02 -6.74
N GLN A 106 -11.46 -7.25 -6.79
CA GLN A 106 -12.43 -6.26 -6.35
C GLN A 106 -12.61 -6.33 -4.84
N PHE A 107 -12.04 -5.39 -4.10
CA PHE A 107 -12.32 -5.21 -2.69
C PHE A 107 -13.47 -4.23 -2.46
N GLY A 108 -14.28 -4.49 -1.44
CA GLY A 108 -15.37 -3.62 -1.05
C GLY A 108 -14.84 -2.32 -0.40
N GLY A 109 -15.30 -1.18 -0.88
CA GLY A 109 -14.91 0.14 -0.37
C GLY A 109 -15.26 1.29 -1.31
N GLY A 110 -15.93 0.99 -2.45
CA GLY A 110 -16.36 2.01 -3.42
C GLY A 110 -15.38 2.23 -4.56
N TYR A 111 -14.15 1.77 -4.44
CA TYR A 111 -13.18 1.73 -5.53
C TYR A 111 -13.31 0.44 -6.32
N ARG A 112 -13.09 0.53 -7.62
CA ARG A 112 -12.92 -0.64 -8.50
C ARG A 112 -11.44 -0.70 -8.85
N ASP A 113 -10.65 -1.29 -7.94
CA ASP A 113 -9.25 -1.50 -8.21
C ASP A 113 -9.09 -2.58 -9.26
N ASN A 114 -8.30 -2.27 -10.27
CA ASN A 114 -7.88 -3.24 -11.28
C ASN A 114 -6.74 -4.08 -10.74
N GLU A 115 -5.86 -3.47 -9.93
CA GLU A 115 -4.70 -4.10 -9.33
C GLU A 115 -4.57 -3.75 -7.85
N MET A 116 -4.09 -4.70 -7.07
CA MET A 116 -4.00 -4.56 -5.62
C MET A 116 -2.70 -5.11 -5.05
N ILE A 117 -2.10 -4.33 -4.17
CA ILE A 117 -0.87 -4.67 -3.46
C ILE A 117 -1.12 -4.54 -1.96
N ILE A 118 -0.74 -5.56 -1.20
CA ILE A 118 -0.74 -5.51 0.27
C ILE A 118 0.69 -5.48 0.76
N MET A 119 0.97 -4.61 1.74
CA MET A 119 2.28 -4.49 2.38
C MET A 119 2.13 -4.52 3.89
N GLN A 120 3.02 -5.25 4.56
CA GLN A 120 3.22 -5.17 6.00
C GLN A 120 4.57 -4.51 6.26
N LEU A 121 4.52 -3.23 6.61
CA LEU A 121 5.69 -2.34 6.66
C LEU A 121 6.74 -2.82 7.67
N SER A 122 6.32 -3.29 8.84
CA SER A 122 7.22 -3.82 9.87
C SER A 122 7.98 -5.09 9.48
N ARG A 123 7.51 -5.80 8.44
CA ARG A 123 8.15 -7.03 7.93
C ARG A 123 9.09 -6.79 6.76
N VAL A 124 9.04 -5.62 6.13
CA VAL A 124 9.95 -5.29 5.03
C VAL A 124 11.38 -5.30 5.55
N SER A 125 12.26 -6.09 4.89
CA SER A 125 13.67 -6.20 5.26
C SER A 125 14.31 -4.82 5.51
N PRO A 126 15.14 -4.67 6.55
CA PRO A 126 15.85 -3.42 6.81
C PRO A 126 16.79 -2.99 5.67
N ASP A 127 17.19 -3.92 4.80
CA ASP A 127 18.01 -3.61 3.63
C ASP A 127 17.21 -2.91 2.51
N ILE A 128 15.89 -2.81 2.64
CA ILE A 128 15.01 -2.14 1.68
C ILE A 128 14.71 -0.73 2.17
N HIS A 129 15.16 0.26 1.41
CA HIS A 129 15.01 1.69 1.69
C HIS A 129 13.93 2.36 0.83
N LYS A 130 13.62 1.76 -0.32
CA LYS A 130 12.62 2.30 -1.23
C LYS A 130 11.77 1.19 -1.82
N ILE A 131 10.47 1.44 -1.91
CA ILE A 131 9.51 0.58 -2.61
C ILE A 131 8.91 1.41 -3.74
N VAL A 132 9.05 0.96 -4.98
CA VAL A 132 8.53 1.65 -6.17
C VAL A 132 7.38 0.85 -6.74
N VAL A 133 6.22 1.49 -6.86
CA VAL A 133 5.03 0.91 -7.49
C VAL A 133 4.88 1.47 -8.89
N THR A 134 4.89 0.59 -9.89
CA THR A 134 4.79 0.96 -11.30
C THR A 134 3.61 0.29 -11.97
N ALA A 135 3.11 0.90 -13.04
CA ALA A 135 2.19 0.28 -13.99
C ALA A 135 2.82 0.32 -15.38
N THR A 136 2.78 -0.81 -16.10
CA THR A 136 3.28 -0.93 -17.48
C THR A 136 2.21 -1.48 -18.40
N ILE A 137 2.29 -1.14 -19.69
CA ILE A 137 1.41 -1.71 -20.72
C ILE A 137 2.15 -2.89 -21.36
N HIS A 138 1.54 -4.07 -21.31
CA HIS A 138 2.08 -5.26 -21.93
C HIS A 138 2.13 -5.13 -23.46
N ASP A 139 3.29 -5.44 -24.06
CA ASP A 139 3.54 -5.31 -25.51
C ASP A 139 3.15 -3.94 -26.09
N ALA A 140 3.35 -2.87 -25.33
CA ALA A 140 2.92 -1.52 -25.68
C ALA A 140 3.39 -1.09 -27.09
N HIS A 141 4.67 -1.32 -27.41
CA HIS A 141 5.27 -0.92 -28.69
C HIS A 141 4.70 -1.72 -29.87
N GLU A 142 4.53 -3.02 -29.73
CA GLU A 142 4.00 -3.89 -30.76
C GLU A 142 2.54 -3.58 -31.05
N ARG A 143 1.76 -3.35 -29.99
CA ARG A 143 0.32 -3.07 -30.07
C ARG A 143 0.00 -1.61 -30.28
N LYS A 144 1.03 -0.72 -30.25
CA LYS A 144 0.87 0.75 -30.33
C LYS A 144 -0.04 1.30 -29.23
N HIS A 145 0.07 0.74 -28.04
CA HIS A 145 -0.67 1.19 -26.87
C HIS A 145 0.16 2.20 -26.08
N HIS A 146 -0.53 3.14 -25.43
CA HIS A 146 0.07 4.15 -24.55
C HIS A 146 -0.93 4.58 -23.48
N PHE A 147 -0.46 5.15 -22.40
CA PHE A 147 -1.30 5.56 -21.27
C PHE A 147 -2.27 6.70 -21.60
N GLY A 148 -2.12 7.41 -22.70
CA GLY A 148 -3.14 8.35 -23.18
C GLY A 148 -4.46 7.70 -23.60
N GLN A 149 -4.51 6.37 -23.70
CA GLN A 149 -5.74 5.58 -23.94
C GLN A 149 -6.39 5.10 -22.63
N VAL A 150 -5.74 5.39 -21.49
CA VAL A 150 -6.22 5.07 -20.15
C VAL A 150 -6.84 6.32 -19.53
N THR A 151 -8.00 6.18 -18.93
CA THR A 151 -8.72 7.29 -18.30
C THR A 151 -9.03 6.99 -16.85
N ASN A 152 -9.30 8.03 -16.06
CA ASN A 152 -9.66 7.92 -14.66
C ASN A 152 -8.66 7.10 -13.81
N ALA A 153 -7.38 7.11 -14.19
CA ALA A 153 -6.36 6.39 -13.46
C ALA A 153 -6.09 7.03 -12.10
N TYR A 154 -6.09 6.22 -11.07
CA TYR A 154 -5.85 6.65 -9.69
C TYR A 154 -5.04 5.62 -8.91
N VAL A 155 -4.45 6.11 -7.83
CA VAL A 155 -3.86 5.28 -6.76
C VAL A 155 -4.52 5.69 -5.46
N HIS A 156 -4.86 4.72 -4.63
CA HIS A 156 -5.30 4.98 -3.26
C HIS A 156 -4.59 4.05 -2.27
N LEU A 157 -4.47 4.54 -1.05
CA LEU A 157 -3.86 3.85 0.06
C LEU A 157 -4.88 3.71 1.19
N THR A 158 -5.02 2.51 1.71
CA THR A 158 -5.94 2.18 2.79
C THR A 158 -5.20 1.46 3.90
N ASP A 159 -5.51 1.76 5.15
CA ASP A 159 -5.12 0.93 6.28
C ASP A 159 -5.94 -0.36 6.23
N GLN A 160 -5.26 -1.49 6.15
CA GLN A 160 -5.93 -2.78 5.99
C GLN A 160 -6.71 -3.21 7.22
N ILE A 161 -6.32 -2.76 8.41
CA ILE A 161 -6.96 -3.14 9.67
C ILE A 161 -8.24 -2.34 9.89
N SER A 162 -8.16 -1.01 9.83
CA SER A 162 -9.32 -0.13 10.03
C SER A 162 -10.19 0.02 8.80
N GLN A 163 -9.72 -0.37 7.61
CA GLN A 163 -10.34 -0.15 6.30
C GLN A 163 -10.54 1.34 5.97
N GLN A 164 -9.82 2.23 6.64
CA GLN A 164 -9.89 3.66 6.38
C GLN A 164 -8.93 4.06 5.28
N GLU A 165 -9.40 4.90 4.36
CA GLU A 165 -8.55 5.47 3.33
C GLU A 165 -7.60 6.49 3.93
N ILE A 166 -6.30 6.28 3.71
CA ILE A 166 -5.22 7.17 4.16
C ILE A 166 -5.02 8.30 3.17
N CYS A 167 -4.83 7.95 1.91
CA CYS A 167 -4.70 8.94 0.85
C CYS A 167 -5.14 8.38 -0.51
N THR A 168 -5.42 9.32 -1.42
CA THR A 168 -5.66 9.03 -2.84
C THR A 168 -5.00 10.10 -3.69
N PHE A 169 -4.62 9.75 -4.91
CA PHE A 169 -4.18 10.70 -5.93
C PHE A 169 -4.54 10.23 -7.32
N GLN A 170 -4.85 11.21 -8.17
CA GLN A 170 -5.23 10.98 -9.57
C GLN A 170 -3.99 11.07 -10.44
N LEU A 171 -3.87 10.16 -11.38
CA LEU A 171 -2.87 10.22 -12.44
C LEU A 171 -3.42 11.05 -13.59
N THR A 172 -3.33 12.39 -13.48
CA THR A 172 -4.02 13.35 -14.35
C THR A 172 -3.11 14.02 -15.39
N GLU A 173 -1.84 13.64 -15.44
CA GLU A 173 -0.91 14.18 -16.42
C GLU A 173 -1.22 13.71 -17.86
N ASP A 174 -0.62 14.35 -18.85
CA ASP A 174 -0.67 13.86 -20.22
C ASP A 174 0.33 12.70 -20.41
N TYR A 175 -0.17 11.49 -20.41
CA TYR A 175 0.60 10.28 -20.63
C TYR A 175 0.50 9.75 -22.06
N SER A 176 0.15 10.60 -23.04
CA SER A 176 -0.13 10.20 -24.43
C SER A 176 1.01 9.46 -25.14
N TYR A 177 2.24 9.56 -24.63
CA TYR A 177 3.41 8.87 -25.18
C TYR A 177 4.05 7.88 -24.21
N CYS A 178 3.45 7.71 -23.04
CA CYS A 178 4.02 6.86 -22.00
C CYS A 178 3.55 5.42 -22.15
N THR A 179 4.47 4.49 -21.94
CA THR A 179 4.20 3.04 -21.90
C THR A 179 4.31 2.47 -20.48
N SER A 180 4.81 3.27 -19.55
CA SER A 180 4.80 2.98 -18.14
C SER A 180 4.64 4.24 -17.29
N ILE A 181 4.19 4.07 -16.05
CA ILE A 181 4.07 5.11 -15.03
C ILE A 181 4.68 4.59 -13.74
N ILE A 182 5.60 5.37 -13.13
CA ILE A 182 5.96 5.22 -11.72
C ILE A 182 4.84 5.87 -10.92
N CYS A 183 3.98 5.06 -10.34
CA CYS A 183 2.75 5.52 -9.71
C CYS A 183 3.01 6.14 -8.34
N ALA A 184 3.72 5.41 -7.49
CA ALA A 184 4.04 5.83 -6.14
C ALA A 184 5.40 5.29 -5.70
N GLU A 185 6.02 5.99 -4.76
CA GLU A 185 7.23 5.55 -4.07
C GLU A 185 7.01 5.61 -2.57
N LEU A 186 7.37 4.55 -1.84
CA LEU A 186 7.47 4.56 -0.40
C LEU A 186 8.96 4.62 -0.05
N ILE A 187 9.32 5.57 0.80
CA ILE A 187 10.71 5.79 1.22
C ILE A 187 10.79 5.55 2.72
N ARG A 188 11.79 4.78 3.15
CA ARG A 188 12.09 4.55 4.55
C ARG A 188 13.06 5.61 5.04
N ASP A 189 12.72 6.20 6.20
CA ASP A 189 13.60 7.05 6.99
C ASP A 189 13.67 6.43 8.40
N GLU A 190 14.80 5.81 8.73
CA GLU A 190 14.97 4.95 9.91
C GLU A 190 13.90 3.84 9.95
N ASP A 191 13.00 3.87 10.94
CA ASP A 191 11.90 2.90 11.07
C ASP A 191 10.55 3.45 10.52
N GLU A 192 10.55 4.66 9.96
CA GLU A 192 9.35 5.32 9.46
C GLU A 192 9.25 5.24 7.94
N TRP A 193 8.01 5.33 7.43
CA TRP A 193 7.72 5.29 6.01
C TRP A 193 6.96 6.53 5.56
N GLU A 194 7.41 7.10 4.44
CA GLU A 194 6.77 8.19 3.72
C GLU A 194 6.31 7.69 2.34
N ILE A 195 5.11 8.06 1.91
CA ILE A 195 4.68 7.84 0.52
C ILE A 195 4.77 9.13 -0.29
N ILE A 196 5.22 9.00 -1.54
CA ILE A 196 5.29 10.06 -2.54
C ILE A 196 4.31 9.72 -3.67
N ALA A 197 3.42 10.65 -3.98
CA ALA A 197 2.58 10.59 -5.18
C ALA A 197 3.43 10.95 -6.40
N THR A 198 4.11 9.95 -6.99
CA THR A 198 5.11 10.20 -8.05
C THR A 198 4.46 10.54 -9.38
N GLY A 199 3.59 9.70 -9.91
CA GLY A 199 2.87 9.92 -11.17
C GLY A 199 3.80 10.25 -12.34
N GLN A 200 4.99 9.64 -12.43
CA GLN A 200 5.96 9.91 -13.47
C GLN A 200 5.79 8.96 -14.66
N GLY A 201 5.33 9.49 -15.79
CA GLY A 201 5.23 8.74 -17.04
C GLY A 201 6.60 8.54 -17.71
N THR A 202 6.81 7.38 -18.33
CA THR A 202 8.00 7.06 -19.11
C THR A 202 7.65 6.23 -20.35
N THR A 203 8.61 6.11 -21.30
CA THR A 203 8.50 5.23 -22.47
C THR A 203 9.21 3.90 -22.29
N LEU A 204 9.65 3.62 -21.07
CA LEU A 204 10.36 2.39 -20.72
C LEU A 204 9.37 1.22 -20.62
N ASP A 205 9.82 0.03 -20.97
CA ASP A 205 9.11 -1.22 -20.68
C ASP A 205 9.57 -1.81 -19.33
N LEU A 206 8.97 -2.93 -18.93
CA LEU A 206 9.37 -3.62 -17.70
C LEU A 206 10.85 -4.04 -17.71
N ASN A 207 11.38 -4.50 -18.84
CA ASN A 207 12.79 -4.90 -18.95
C ASN A 207 13.73 -3.70 -18.77
N ASP A 208 13.35 -2.54 -19.29
CA ASP A 208 14.11 -1.31 -19.11
C ASP A 208 14.11 -0.87 -17.64
N LEU A 209 12.97 -0.91 -16.99
CA LEU A 209 12.86 -0.62 -15.55
C LEU A 209 13.72 -1.61 -14.73
N CYS A 210 13.68 -2.90 -15.07
CA CYS A 210 14.52 -3.90 -14.44
C CYS A 210 16.01 -3.57 -14.58
N ARG A 211 16.47 -3.16 -15.77
CA ARG A 211 17.87 -2.77 -15.97
C ARG A 211 18.26 -1.52 -15.17
N ILE A 212 17.38 -0.53 -15.08
CA ILE A 212 17.61 0.68 -14.28
C ILE A 212 17.78 0.30 -12.80
N TYR A 213 16.95 -0.59 -12.29
CA TYR A 213 17.01 -1.04 -10.91
C TYR A 213 18.02 -2.18 -10.67
N GLY A 214 18.91 -2.44 -11.63
CA GLY A 214 20.06 -3.34 -11.45
C GLY A 214 19.78 -4.82 -11.71
N PHE A 215 18.63 -5.16 -12.28
CA PHE A 215 18.36 -6.50 -12.75
C PHE A 215 18.94 -6.70 -14.15
N THR A 216 19.94 -7.56 -14.28
CA THR A 216 20.44 -8.05 -15.57
C THR A 216 20.04 -9.50 -15.70
N SER A 217 19.14 -9.79 -16.62
CA SER A 217 18.74 -11.17 -17.00
C SER A 217 19.90 -11.89 -17.67
#